data_c2c22ddbbc83220b3c1524209c386891
#
_entry.id   c2c22ddbbc83220b3c1524209c386891
#
_cell.length_a   1.000
_cell.length_b   1.000
_cell.length_c   1.000
_cell.angle_alpha   90.00
_cell.angle_beta   90.00
_cell.angle_gamma   90.00
#
_symmetry.space_group_name_H-M   'P 1'
#
loop_
_entity.id
_entity.type
_entity.pdbx_description
1 polymer ?
#
loop_
_entity_poly.entity_id
_entity_poly.type
_entity_poly.pdbx_seq_one_letter_code
_entity_poly.pdbx_strand_id
1 'polypeptide(L)'
;MSKIGKFKEQDITVIPHNKEKYMSFSIGNLRFIDSLQFLNSSLATLTKNLADEGQKHFNYLSKTFPDPDVFSLLLRKGVFPYDYVDTEQKLEKPCLPSKEDFFNKLGDTHISDEDYQFAQTVWDKLKVKTLGEYSDVYLKMDVALLADVFEKFRDISLHDYDLDPCHYFTTPGFSWSAMLKKTGIVLDLITDIDMMLFVEKGIRGGVSSIFHRYAKANNPYLFDTYEPTEPTSYLSYLDANNLYGWSMSQCLPYGHFNWLTEEEKIKLDITKLKADGSDGYIFEVDLEYPSSLHSSHSDFPLAPERKHIQVEHLSPYSKELLQNLTGKQCLTKIEKLVPNLYDKEKYIVHYRNLQLYVELGLKIKKIHRVLKFKQCPWLKKYIDFNTEKRKNAKNEFEKCLYKLMNNSIFGRTLLNTRKHKDVKLCHTEEKLNKETAKPSYASCKIFNENLVAVEKKRVNVLMKQPIYVGFCILDLSKFLMYDFHYNHMKSLYGDKIRVCFSDTDSFLYHVETEDVYEDMHQYQDMYDTSDYPPEHFLHDIENKKSNR
;
A
#
# COMPACT_ATOMS: atom_id res chain seq x y z
N MET A 1 0.31 23.92 -15.17
CA MET A 1 1.30 23.75 -16.26
C MET A 1 1.26 24.86 -17.31
N SER A 2 0.11 25.29 -17.81
CA SER A 2 0.02 26.31 -18.89
C SER A 2 0.77 27.62 -18.60
N LYS A 3 0.83 28.08 -17.36
CA LYS A 3 1.54 29.31 -16.99
C LYS A 3 3.08 29.12 -16.87
N ILE A 4 3.57 27.88 -16.73
CA ILE A 4 5.00 27.58 -16.58
C ILE A 4 5.79 27.92 -17.84
N GLY A 5 5.20 27.75 -19.03
CA GLY A 5 5.84 28.10 -20.30
C GLY A 5 6.23 29.59 -20.46
N LYS A 6 5.74 30.47 -19.58
CA LYS A 6 6.10 31.90 -19.58
C LYS A 6 7.54 32.15 -19.06
N PHE A 7 8.13 31.21 -18.34
CA PHE A 7 9.51 31.30 -17.81
C PHE A 7 10.53 30.82 -18.85
N LYS A 8 10.58 31.49 -19.99
CA LYS A 8 11.35 31.08 -21.18
C LYS A 8 12.88 31.02 -20.97
N GLU A 9 13.40 31.80 -20.04
CA GLU A 9 14.85 31.91 -19.79
C GLU A 9 15.38 30.91 -18.74
N GLN A 10 14.50 30.14 -18.10
CA GLN A 10 14.88 29.21 -17.02
C GLN A 10 14.75 27.76 -17.45
N ASP A 11 15.68 26.92 -16.99
CA ASP A 11 15.56 25.49 -17.19
C ASP A 11 14.39 24.90 -16.38
N ILE A 12 13.51 24.20 -17.09
CA ILE A 12 12.37 23.50 -16.49
C ILE A 12 12.67 22.01 -16.52
N THR A 13 12.76 21.40 -15.33
CA THR A 13 12.92 19.96 -15.18
C THR A 13 11.70 19.36 -14.50
N VAL A 14 11.37 18.10 -14.82
CA VAL A 14 10.19 17.41 -14.31
C VAL A 14 10.49 15.98 -13.90
N ILE A 15 9.79 15.48 -12.90
CA ILE A 15 9.67 14.06 -12.58
C ILE A 15 8.23 13.65 -12.94
N PRO A 16 8.02 12.97 -14.09
CA PRO A 16 6.68 12.69 -14.59
C PRO A 16 6.09 11.42 -14.00
N HIS A 17 4.78 11.43 -13.75
CA HIS A 17 3.97 10.21 -13.73
C HIS A 17 3.57 9.80 -15.15
N ASN A 18 3.16 10.77 -15.94
CA ASN A 18 2.89 10.66 -17.36
C ASN A 18 3.11 12.04 -18.03
N LYS A 19 2.76 12.21 -19.30
CA LYS A 19 2.95 13.47 -20.03
C LYS A 19 2.10 14.65 -19.53
N GLU A 20 1.11 14.40 -18.67
CA GLU A 20 0.20 15.42 -18.14
C GLU A 20 0.33 15.66 -16.65
N LYS A 21 0.71 14.60 -15.88
CA LYS A 21 0.83 14.62 -14.43
C LYS A 21 2.29 14.46 -14.00
N TYR A 22 2.70 15.29 -13.05
CA TYR A 22 4.08 15.37 -12.57
C TYR A 22 4.12 15.21 -11.06
N MET A 23 5.06 14.40 -10.59
CA MET A 23 5.36 14.24 -9.16
C MET A 23 6.06 15.47 -8.60
N SER A 24 6.95 16.07 -9.40
CA SER A 24 7.69 17.27 -9.07
C SER A 24 8.11 18.00 -10.34
N PHE A 25 8.30 19.31 -10.24
CA PHE A 25 8.95 20.09 -11.27
C PHE A 25 9.83 21.17 -10.64
N SER A 26 10.84 21.62 -11.38
CA SER A 26 11.72 22.72 -10.96
C SER A 26 11.80 23.78 -12.04
N ILE A 27 11.87 25.03 -11.64
CA ILE A 27 12.05 26.20 -12.50
C ILE A 27 13.22 27.00 -11.91
N GLY A 28 14.38 26.98 -12.59
CA GLY A 28 15.59 27.53 -12.04
C GLY A 28 15.91 26.91 -10.67
N ASN A 29 16.06 27.72 -9.63
CA ASN A 29 16.37 27.28 -8.27
C ASN A 29 15.14 26.89 -7.42
N LEU A 30 13.92 27.07 -7.95
CA LEU A 30 12.69 26.70 -7.24
C LEU A 30 12.30 25.27 -7.58
N ARG A 31 12.10 24.43 -6.57
CA ARG A 31 11.58 23.08 -6.69
C ARG A 31 10.19 23.01 -6.07
N PHE A 32 9.25 22.48 -6.83
CA PHE A 32 7.87 22.26 -6.44
C PHE A 32 7.67 20.78 -6.14
N ILE A 33 7.23 20.48 -4.92
CA ILE A 33 6.89 19.13 -4.44
C ILE A 33 5.41 19.09 -4.06
N ASP A 34 4.81 17.91 -4.13
CA ASP A 34 3.42 17.70 -3.80
C ASP A 34 3.31 17.06 -2.41
N SER A 35 2.70 17.77 -1.46
CA SER A 35 2.51 17.31 -0.08
C SER A 35 1.69 16.02 0.01
N LEU A 36 0.77 15.75 -0.95
CA LEU A 36 0.01 14.50 -1.01
C LEU A 36 0.91 13.26 -1.22
N GLN A 37 2.09 13.43 -1.82
CA GLN A 37 3.08 12.36 -1.97
C GLN A 37 3.75 11.97 -0.64
N PHE A 38 3.60 12.80 0.38
CA PHE A 38 4.12 12.55 1.73
C PHE A 38 3.02 12.18 2.72
N LEU A 39 1.89 12.86 2.66
CA LEU A 39 0.77 12.72 3.58
C LEU A 39 -0.49 12.35 2.79
N ASN A 40 -0.71 11.05 2.62
CA ASN A 40 -1.81 10.52 1.80
C ASN A 40 -3.17 10.63 2.52
N SER A 41 -3.57 11.87 2.83
CA SER A 41 -4.84 12.17 3.49
C SER A 41 -5.33 13.54 3.07
N SER A 42 -6.64 13.81 3.22
CA SER A 42 -7.19 15.13 2.90
C SER A 42 -6.66 16.20 3.86
N LEU A 43 -6.52 17.45 3.38
CA LEU A 43 -6.15 18.57 4.24
C LEU A 43 -7.12 18.73 5.42
N ALA A 44 -8.41 18.47 5.22
CA ALA A 44 -9.41 18.49 6.29
C ALA A 44 -9.07 17.50 7.41
N THR A 45 -8.76 16.24 7.06
CA THR A 45 -8.38 15.21 8.03
C THR A 45 -7.06 15.56 8.72
N LEU A 46 -6.05 16.00 7.98
CA LEU A 46 -4.74 16.36 8.54
C LEU A 46 -4.84 17.55 9.50
N THR A 47 -5.62 18.57 9.13
CA THR A 47 -5.85 19.76 9.97
C THR A 47 -6.59 19.38 11.25
N LYS A 48 -7.63 18.56 11.16
CA LYS A 48 -8.37 18.06 12.32
C LYS A 48 -7.44 17.33 13.29
N ASN A 49 -6.67 16.38 12.78
CA ASN A 49 -5.73 15.61 13.59
C ASN A 49 -4.66 16.51 14.26
N LEU A 50 -4.20 17.56 13.56
CA LEU A 50 -3.25 18.53 14.12
C LEU A 50 -3.91 19.42 15.19
N ALA A 51 -5.18 19.81 15.00
CA ALA A 51 -5.93 20.62 15.95
C ALA A 51 -6.19 19.87 17.26
N ASP A 52 -6.36 18.55 17.22
CA ASP A 52 -6.50 17.70 18.41
C ASP A 52 -5.23 17.71 19.30
N GLU A 53 -4.04 18.04 18.73
CA GLU A 53 -2.80 18.25 19.51
C GLU A 53 -2.70 19.63 20.15
N GLY A 54 -3.53 20.57 19.75
CA GLY A 54 -3.61 21.93 20.26
C GLY A 54 -3.16 23.02 19.29
N GLN A 55 -3.62 24.23 19.58
CA GLN A 55 -3.47 25.40 18.71
C GLN A 55 -2.01 25.86 18.48
N LYS A 56 -1.08 25.47 19.35
CA LYS A 56 0.35 25.84 19.31
C LYS A 56 1.07 25.42 18.03
N HIS A 57 0.51 24.48 17.27
CA HIS A 57 1.11 23.98 16.03
C HIS A 57 0.73 24.78 14.79
N PHE A 58 -0.20 25.73 14.91
CA PHE A 58 -0.71 26.54 13.80
C PHE A 58 -0.01 27.92 13.72
N ASN A 59 1.30 27.92 13.49
CA ASN A 59 2.11 29.14 13.46
C ASN A 59 1.87 30.03 12.23
N TYR A 60 1.65 29.43 11.06
CA TYR A 60 1.38 30.17 9.81
C TYR A 60 -0.05 30.68 9.79
N LEU A 61 -1.00 29.89 10.23
CA LEU A 61 -2.39 30.30 10.33
C LEU A 61 -2.54 31.48 11.30
N SER A 62 -1.92 31.43 12.49
CA SER A 62 -2.00 32.50 13.47
C SER A 62 -1.33 33.80 13.01
N LYS A 63 -0.23 33.73 12.24
CA LYS A 63 0.40 34.89 11.61
C LYS A 63 -0.46 35.49 10.49
N THR A 64 -1.18 34.64 9.75
CA THR A 64 -2.03 35.07 8.64
C THR A 64 -3.32 35.68 9.15
N PHE A 65 -3.86 35.18 10.25
CA PHE A 65 -5.09 35.62 10.91
C PHE A 65 -4.82 35.86 12.40
N PRO A 66 -4.25 37.04 12.78
CA PRO A 66 -3.77 37.29 14.14
C PRO A 66 -4.87 37.56 15.18
N ASP A 67 -6.12 37.80 14.74
CA ASP A 67 -7.26 37.95 15.63
C ASP A 67 -7.60 36.58 16.25
N PRO A 68 -7.62 36.45 17.62
CA PRO A 68 -7.81 35.17 18.30
C PRO A 68 -9.16 34.50 17.96
N ASP A 69 -10.23 35.29 17.78
CA ASP A 69 -11.56 34.77 17.50
C ASP A 69 -11.66 34.27 16.05
N VAL A 70 -11.00 34.94 15.12
CA VAL A 70 -10.88 34.53 13.72
C VAL A 70 -9.98 33.30 13.63
N PHE A 71 -8.83 33.31 14.27
CA PHE A 71 -7.90 32.19 14.30
C PHE A 71 -8.59 30.92 14.79
N SER A 72 -9.29 31.00 15.93
CA SER A 72 -9.99 29.84 16.50
C SER A 72 -11.09 29.30 15.56
N LEU A 73 -11.79 30.16 14.83
CA LEU A 73 -12.77 29.78 13.83
C LEU A 73 -12.14 29.02 12.66
N LEU A 74 -10.93 29.41 12.23
CA LEU A 74 -10.27 28.88 11.03
C LEU A 74 -9.38 27.66 11.28
N LEU A 75 -9.42 27.03 12.45
CA LEU A 75 -8.70 25.78 12.78
C LEU A 75 -9.30 24.54 12.08
N ARG A 76 -9.90 24.71 10.95
CA ARG A 76 -10.47 23.65 10.11
C ARG A 76 -10.37 24.04 8.63
N LYS A 77 -10.41 23.03 7.76
CA LYS A 77 -10.47 23.32 6.32
C LYS A 77 -11.74 24.06 5.98
N GLY A 78 -11.61 25.12 5.14
CA GLY A 78 -12.73 25.85 4.61
C GLY A 78 -13.55 25.11 3.57
N VAL A 79 -14.69 25.67 3.23
CA VAL A 79 -15.57 25.20 2.16
C VAL A 79 -15.65 26.24 1.04
N PHE A 80 -15.74 25.78 -0.19
CA PHE A 80 -15.79 26.67 -1.36
C PHE A 80 -16.69 26.09 -2.46
N PRO A 81 -17.55 26.90 -3.11
CA PRO A 81 -18.48 26.43 -4.15
C PRO A 81 -17.79 26.31 -5.51
N TYR A 82 -16.93 25.30 -5.68
CA TYR A 82 -16.09 25.13 -6.87
C TYR A 82 -16.86 25.03 -8.18
N ASP A 83 -17.95 24.28 -8.20
CA ASP A 83 -18.76 24.06 -9.40
C ASP A 83 -19.65 25.26 -9.75
N TYR A 84 -19.94 26.10 -8.76
CA TYR A 84 -20.69 27.35 -8.97
C TYR A 84 -19.82 28.41 -9.65
N VAL A 85 -18.54 28.55 -9.27
CA VAL A 85 -17.63 29.58 -9.78
C VAL A 85 -17.05 29.13 -11.13
N ASP A 86 -17.84 29.21 -12.17
CA ASP A 86 -17.49 28.84 -13.55
C ASP A 86 -17.00 30.03 -14.39
N THR A 87 -17.22 31.27 -13.92
CA THR A 87 -16.82 32.53 -14.60
C THR A 87 -16.22 33.52 -13.61
N GLU A 88 -15.34 34.41 -14.09
CA GLU A 88 -14.72 35.46 -13.26
C GLU A 88 -15.78 36.47 -12.71
N GLN A 89 -16.85 36.71 -13.45
CA GLN A 89 -17.93 37.61 -13.00
C GLN A 89 -18.64 37.11 -11.72
N LYS A 90 -18.66 35.81 -11.46
CA LYS A 90 -19.23 35.28 -10.23
C LYS A 90 -18.41 35.64 -8.99
N LEU A 91 -17.14 35.96 -9.14
CA LEU A 91 -16.29 36.42 -8.04
C LEU A 91 -16.67 37.83 -7.56
N GLU A 92 -17.35 38.61 -8.37
CA GLU A 92 -17.84 39.97 -8.03
C GLU A 92 -19.18 39.97 -7.27
N LYS A 93 -19.79 38.77 -7.08
CA LYS A 93 -21.05 38.65 -6.32
C LYS A 93 -20.89 39.15 -4.89
N PRO A 94 -21.82 40.01 -4.39
CA PRO A 94 -21.74 40.66 -3.08
C PRO A 94 -22.28 39.78 -1.93
N CYS A 95 -22.54 38.52 -2.17
CA CYS A 95 -23.05 37.56 -1.19
C CYS A 95 -22.55 36.16 -1.47
N LEU A 96 -22.56 35.30 -0.44
CA LEU A 96 -22.40 33.86 -0.64
C LEU A 96 -23.52 33.29 -1.52
N PRO A 97 -23.21 32.30 -2.38
CA PRO A 97 -24.23 31.56 -3.11
C PRO A 97 -25.15 30.79 -2.14
N SER A 98 -26.28 30.32 -2.67
CA SER A 98 -27.19 29.47 -1.90
C SER A 98 -26.54 28.17 -1.48
N LYS A 99 -27.10 27.48 -0.48
CA LYS A 99 -26.59 26.18 -0.01
C LYS A 99 -26.54 25.16 -1.16
N GLU A 100 -27.53 25.19 -2.06
CA GLU A 100 -27.62 24.31 -3.23
C GLU A 100 -26.46 24.53 -4.21
N ASP A 101 -25.97 25.76 -4.34
CA ASP A 101 -24.85 26.13 -5.21
C ASP A 101 -23.50 25.62 -4.74
N PHE A 102 -23.40 25.11 -3.49
CA PHE A 102 -22.23 24.41 -2.98
C PHE A 102 -22.21 22.92 -3.36
N PHE A 103 -23.13 22.46 -4.19
CA PHE A 103 -23.15 21.07 -4.66
C PHE A 103 -21.84 20.73 -5.38
N ASN A 104 -21.24 19.60 -4.98
CA ASN A 104 -20.01 19.08 -5.57
C ASN A 104 -20.35 17.99 -6.59
N LYS A 105 -20.23 18.30 -7.87
CA LYS A 105 -20.51 17.37 -8.99
C LYS A 105 -19.57 16.18 -9.01
N LEU A 106 -18.31 16.35 -8.59
CA LEU A 106 -17.32 15.27 -8.59
C LEU A 106 -17.62 14.21 -7.52
N GLY A 107 -18.08 14.66 -6.36
CA GLY A 107 -18.41 13.78 -5.23
C GLY A 107 -19.89 13.40 -5.15
N ASP A 108 -20.74 13.98 -6.01
CA ASP A 108 -22.20 13.85 -5.95
C ASP A 108 -22.75 14.13 -4.54
N THR A 109 -22.27 15.22 -3.91
CA THR A 109 -22.56 15.54 -2.52
C THR A 109 -23.01 16.98 -2.35
N HIS A 110 -23.99 17.17 -1.47
CA HIS A 110 -24.40 18.49 -0.98
C HIS A 110 -23.56 18.89 0.23
N ILE A 111 -23.40 20.20 0.45
CA ILE A 111 -22.78 20.73 1.67
C ILE A 111 -23.70 20.49 2.86
N SER A 112 -23.11 20.20 4.04
CA SER A 112 -23.86 20.08 5.30
C SER A 112 -24.36 21.44 5.78
N ASP A 113 -25.38 21.43 6.67
CA ASP A 113 -25.84 22.67 7.31
C ASP A 113 -24.73 23.34 8.13
N GLU A 114 -23.97 22.54 8.85
CA GLU A 114 -22.84 23.00 9.66
C GLU A 114 -21.77 23.70 8.81
N ASP A 115 -21.41 23.10 7.67
CA ASP A 115 -20.38 23.65 6.77
C ASP A 115 -20.87 24.94 6.08
N TYR A 116 -22.15 25.01 5.72
CA TYR A 116 -22.72 26.23 5.13
C TYR A 116 -22.80 27.36 6.16
N GLN A 117 -23.18 27.06 7.39
CA GLN A 117 -23.21 28.00 8.49
C GLN A 117 -21.78 28.50 8.84
N PHE A 118 -20.79 27.61 8.76
CA PHE A 118 -19.40 28.00 8.90
C PHE A 118 -18.97 29.00 7.81
N ALA A 119 -19.33 28.76 6.54
CA ALA A 119 -19.04 29.70 5.46
C ALA A 119 -19.66 31.08 5.69
N GLN A 120 -20.92 31.14 6.17
CA GLN A 120 -21.59 32.39 6.53
C GLN A 120 -20.86 33.09 7.70
N THR A 121 -20.47 32.34 8.73
CA THR A 121 -19.75 32.90 9.87
C THR A 121 -18.41 33.49 9.46
N VAL A 122 -17.65 32.82 8.56
CA VAL A 122 -16.39 33.34 8.00
C VAL A 122 -16.64 34.62 7.20
N TRP A 123 -17.69 34.64 6.36
CA TRP A 123 -18.07 35.83 5.60
C TRP A 123 -18.32 37.04 6.48
N ASP A 124 -19.12 36.86 7.53
CA ASP A 124 -19.53 37.94 8.43
C ASP A 124 -18.38 38.42 9.33
N LYS A 125 -17.65 37.49 9.99
CA LYS A 125 -16.56 37.84 10.90
C LYS A 125 -15.40 38.54 10.20
N LEU A 126 -15.06 38.12 9.00
CA LEU A 126 -13.98 38.73 8.21
C LEU A 126 -14.48 39.92 7.38
N LYS A 127 -15.77 40.27 7.47
CA LYS A 127 -16.39 41.40 6.76
C LYS A 127 -16.14 41.32 5.25
N VAL A 128 -16.23 40.12 4.68
CA VAL A 128 -16.04 39.85 3.27
C VAL A 128 -17.15 40.55 2.47
N LYS A 129 -16.79 41.18 1.36
CA LYS A 129 -17.74 41.98 0.53
C LYS A 129 -18.08 41.30 -0.77
N THR A 130 -17.22 40.45 -1.29
CA THR A 130 -17.42 39.76 -2.57
C THR A 130 -17.01 38.30 -2.48
N LEU A 131 -17.54 37.46 -3.36
CA LEU A 131 -17.13 36.06 -3.46
C LEU A 131 -15.65 35.90 -3.82
N GLY A 132 -15.05 36.89 -4.48
CA GLY A 132 -13.60 36.96 -4.74
C GLY A 132 -12.79 37.15 -3.46
N GLU A 133 -13.22 38.08 -2.57
CA GLU A 133 -12.58 38.22 -1.26
C GLU A 133 -12.73 36.95 -0.41
N TYR A 134 -13.88 36.26 -0.48
CA TYR A 134 -14.07 34.96 0.17
C TYR A 134 -13.13 33.91 -0.40
N SER A 135 -12.93 33.88 -1.70
CA SER A 135 -11.95 33.01 -2.37
C SER A 135 -10.52 33.26 -1.89
N ASP A 136 -10.15 34.54 -1.68
CA ASP A 136 -8.83 34.89 -1.16
C ASP A 136 -8.63 34.46 0.30
N VAL A 137 -9.66 34.61 1.14
CA VAL A 137 -9.65 34.10 2.52
C VAL A 137 -9.51 32.57 2.50
N TYR A 138 -10.32 31.89 1.72
CA TYR A 138 -10.27 30.44 1.56
C TYR A 138 -8.85 29.96 1.13
N LEU A 139 -8.27 30.60 0.12
CA LEU A 139 -6.93 30.25 -0.37
C LEU A 139 -5.85 30.50 0.68
N LYS A 140 -5.87 31.65 1.35
CA LYS A 140 -4.90 31.97 2.41
C LYS A 140 -4.98 30.98 3.56
N MET A 141 -6.18 30.60 3.95
CA MET A 141 -6.42 29.62 4.99
C MET A 141 -5.88 28.23 4.59
N ASP A 142 -6.23 27.74 3.40
CA ASP A 142 -5.77 26.43 2.92
C ASP A 142 -4.23 26.37 2.82
N VAL A 143 -3.59 27.45 2.33
CA VAL A 143 -2.12 27.52 2.24
C VAL A 143 -1.48 27.53 3.63
N ALA A 144 -2.00 28.31 4.59
CA ALA A 144 -1.47 28.39 5.94
C ALA A 144 -1.65 27.05 6.69
N LEU A 145 -2.83 26.43 6.60
CA LEU A 145 -3.10 25.11 7.18
C LEU A 145 -2.18 24.03 6.61
N LEU A 146 -1.97 24.03 5.29
CA LEU A 146 -1.05 23.09 4.65
C LEU A 146 0.39 23.29 5.12
N ALA A 147 0.83 24.55 5.27
CA ALA A 147 2.15 24.87 5.77
C ALA A 147 2.33 24.36 7.21
N ASP A 148 1.37 24.61 8.10
CA ASP A 148 1.42 24.15 9.50
C ASP A 148 1.46 22.63 9.60
N VAL A 149 0.63 21.92 8.84
CA VAL A 149 0.63 20.45 8.77
C VAL A 149 1.98 19.91 8.26
N PHE A 150 2.53 20.53 7.21
CA PHE A 150 3.78 20.06 6.63
C PHE A 150 5.00 20.36 7.52
N GLU A 151 5.02 21.50 8.21
CA GLU A 151 6.05 21.83 9.22
C GLU A 151 6.01 20.84 10.39
N LYS A 152 4.83 20.47 10.88
CA LYS A 152 4.71 19.42 11.90
C LYS A 152 5.30 18.09 11.43
N PHE A 153 5.05 17.71 10.19
CA PHE A 153 5.67 16.53 9.59
C PHE A 153 7.20 16.65 9.52
N ARG A 154 7.73 17.85 9.18
CA ARG A 154 9.18 18.12 9.16
C ARG A 154 9.78 18.00 10.55
N ASP A 155 9.15 18.58 11.58
CA ASP A 155 9.61 18.53 12.97
C ASP A 155 9.72 17.08 13.46
N ILE A 156 8.70 16.25 13.25
CA ILE A 156 8.74 14.84 13.61
C ILE A 156 9.84 14.11 12.84
N SER A 157 9.98 14.39 11.55
CA SER A 157 10.97 13.74 10.67
C SER A 157 12.41 14.10 11.07
N LEU A 158 12.68 15.33 11.40
CA LEU A 158 13.98 15.79 11.90
C LEU A 158 14.29 15.17 13.25
N HIS A 159 13.32 15.19 14.18
CA HIS A 159 13.50 14.63 15.52
C HIS A 159 13.77 13.11 15.50
N ASP A 160 12.97 12.33 14.74
CA ASP A 160 12.99 10.86 14.80
C ASP A 160 14.01 10.23 13.87
N TYR A 161 14.31 10.85 12.72
CA TYR A 161 15.18 10.30 11.69
C TYR A 161 16.38 11.17 11.37
N ASP A 162 16.43 12.40 11.88
CA ASP A 162 17.47 13.41 11.57
C ASP A 162 17.59 13.61 10.03
N LEU A 163 16.44 13.71 9.35
CA LEU A 163 16.29 13.93 7.92
C LEU A 163 15.15 14.91 7.64
N ASP A 164 15.39 15.87 6.75
CA ASP A 164 14.35 16.80 6.31
C ASP A 164 13.61 16.26 5.08
N PRO A 165 12.29 16.01 5.16
CA PRO A 165 11.50 15.52 4.04
C PRO A 165 11.48 16.47 2.85
N CYS A 166 11.76 17.76 2.99
CA CYS A 166 11.88 18.71 1.88
C CYS A 166 12.96 18.33 0.85
N HIS A 167 13.93 17.47 1.21
CA HIS A 167 14.95 16.98 0.29
C HIS A 167 14.48 15.80 -0.57
N TYR A 168 13.26 15.32 -0.35
CA TYR A 168 12.68 14.15 -1.03
C TYR A 168 11.48 14.55 -1.90
N PHE A 169 10.97 13.61 -2.66
CA PHE A 169 9.81 13.80 -3.53
C PHE A 169 8.57 13.04 -3.04
N THR A 170 8.78 12.00 -2.23
CA THR A 170 7.72 11.09 -1.76
C THR A 170 8.10 10.44 -0.44
N THR A 171 7.12 10.01 0.35
CA THR A 171 7.36 9.22 1.57
C THR A 171 8.15 7.95 1.33
N PRO A 172 7.91 7.14 0.27
CA PRO A 172 8.76 5.97 0.00
C PRO A 172 10.25 6.31 -0.20
N GLY A 173 10.56 7.44 -0.82
CA GLY A 173 11.94 7.90 -0.94
C GLY A 173 12.55 8.37 0.37
N PHE A 174 11.78 9.10 1.16
CA PHE A 174 12.16 9.57 2.50
C PHE A 174 12.37 8.39 3.46
N SER A 175 11.37 7.51 3.58
CA SER A 175 11.39 6.33 4.43
C SER A 175 12.56 5.40 4.13
N TRP A 176 12.90 5.22 2.83
CA TRP A 176 14.06 4.44 2.41
C TRP A 176 15.38 5.01 2.98
N SER A 177 15.59 6.31 2.89
CA SER A 177 16.78 6.96 3.45
C SER A 177 16.79 6.92 4.98
N ALA A 178 15.64 7.12 5.62
CA ALA A 178 15.48 6.99 7.07
C ALA A 178 15.83 5.58 7.55
N MET A 179 15.38 4.55 6.82
CA MET A 179 15.67 3.15 7.10
C MET A 179 17.17 2.85 6.98
N LEU A 180 17.81 3.25 5.87
CA LEU A 180 19.25 3.04 5.68
C LEU A 180 20.07 3.73 6.77
N LYS A 181 19.71 4.96 7.15
CA LYS A 181 20.37 5.70 8.22
C LYS A 181 20.19 5.03 9.59
N LYS A 182 18.98 4.56 9.90
CA LYS A 182 18.65 3.94 11.19
C LYS A 182 19.27 2.55 11.37
N THR A 183 19.35 1.77 10.29
CA THR A 183 19.88 0.40 10.31
C THR A 183 21.39 0.34 10.09
N GLY A 184 21.94 1.28 9.33
CA GLY A 184 23.34 1.27 8.89
C GLY A 184 23.67 0.16 7.90
N ILE A 185 22.67 -0.51 7.32
CA ILE A 185 22.85 -1.65 6.41
C ILE A 185 23.44 -1.22 5.07
N VAL A 186 24.36 -2.02 4.56
CA VAL A 186 24.83 -1.94 3.17
C VAL A 186 24.19 -3.09 2.40
N LEU A 187 23.50 -2.75 1.32
CA LEU A 187 22.79 -3.71 0.47
C LEU A 187 23.54 -3.87 -0.86
N ASP A 188 23.95 -5.10 -1.18
CA ASP A 188 24.56 -5.39 -2.48
C ASP A 188 23.54 -5.27 -3.60
N LEU A 189 23.97 -4.76 -4.75
CA LEU A 189 23.16 -4.79 -5.97
C LEU A 189 23.43 -6.08 -6.75
N ILE A 190 22.37 -6.72 -7.21
CA ILE A 190 22.52 -7.81 -8.19
C ILE A 190 22.94 -7.20 -9.52
N THR A 191 24.17 -7.46 -9.94
CA THR A 191 24.75 -6.99 -11.21
C THR A 191 24.61 -8.02 -12.34
N ASP A 192 24.44 -9.29 -11.98
CA ASP A 192 24.16 -10.38 -12.94
C ASP A 192 22.69 -10.31 -13.39
N ILE A 193 22.49 -10.17 -14.69
CA ILE A 193 21.17 -10.05 -15.28
C ILE A 193 20.32 -11.34 -15.13
N ASP A 194 20.96 -12.51 -15.15
CA ASP A 194 20.24 -13.79 -14.99
C ASP A 194 19.75 -13.96 -13.55
N MET A 195 20.54 -13.55 -12.56
CA MET A 195 20.10 -13.51 -11.17
C MET A 195 18.94 -12.52 -10.97
N MET A 196 19.03 -11.35 -11.60
CA MET A 196 17.99 -10.33 -11.52
C MET A 196 16.65 -10.84 -12.12
N LEU A 197 16.70 -11.40 -13.31
CA LEU A 197 15.53 -11.97 -14.00
C LEU A 197 14.97 -13.19 -13.25
N PHE A 198 15.83 -13.99 -12.65
CA PHE A 198 15.44 -15.11 -11.79
C PHE A 198 14.59 -14.63 -10.61
N VAL A 199 15.11 -13.66 -9.83
CA VAL A 199 14.36 -13.09 -8.70
C VAL A 199 13.07 -12.43 -9.18
N GLU A 200 13.11 -11.64 -10.25
CA GLU A 200 11.95 -10.95 -10.82
C GLU A 200 10.83 -11.91 -11.20
N LYS A 201 11.17 -13.05 -11.84
CA LYS A 201 10.22 -14.10 -12.19
C LYS A 201 9.52 -14.72 -10.97
N GLY A 202 10.21 -14.74 -9.82
CA GLY A 202 9.69 -15.26 -8.56
C GLY A 202 8.74 -14.29 -7.84
N ILE A 203 8.70 -13.01 -8.18
CA ILE A 203 7.88 -12.01 -7.47
C ILE A 203 6.39 -12.29 -7.71
N ARG A 204 5.67 -12.64 -6.65
CA ARG A 204 4.21 -12.86 -6.63
C ARG A 204 3.60 -12.06 -5.49
N GLY A 205 2.54 -11.31 -5.76
CA GLY A 205 1.78 -10.55 -4.75
C GLY A 205 1.05 -11.45 -3.75
N GLY A 206 0.20 -10.87 -2.94
CA GLY A 206 -0.70 -11.59 -2.04
C GLY A 206 -1.75 -12.39 -2.82
N VAL A 207 -2.27 -13.42 -2.19
CA VAL A 207 -3.39 -14.21 -2.72
C VAL A 207 -4.68 -13.51 -2.31
N SER A 208 -5.53 -13.19 -3.30
CA SER A 208 -6.88 -12.67 -3.07
C SER A 208 -7.85 -13.51 -3.89
N SER A 209 -8.72 -14.26 -3.21
CA SER A 209 -9.63 -15.20 -3.86
C SER A 209 -10.85 -15.51 -3.00
N ILE A 210 -11.97 -15.80 -3.68
CA ILE A 210 -13.18 -16.37 -3.07
C ILE A 210 -13.15 -17.86 -3.35
N PHE A 211 -13.11 -18.66 -2.30
CA PHE A 211 -13.09 -20.13 -2.38
C PHE A 211 -14.51 -20.69 -2.22
N HIS A 212 -15.29 -20.16 -1.28
CA HIS A 212 -16.70 -20.50 -1.09
C HIS A 212 -17.57 -19.25 -1.20
N ARG A 213 -18.56 -19.27 -2.11
CA ARG A 213 -19.41 -18.12 -2.42
C ARG A 213 -20.55 -17.91 -1.45
N TYR A 214 -20.88 -18.91 -0.66
CA TYR A 214 -21.94 -18.87 0.33
C TYR A 214 -21.53 -19.59 1.61
N ALA A 215 -21.78 -18.94 2.73
CA ALA A 215 -21.68 -19.53 4.06
C ALA A 215 -22.72 -18.87 4.97
N LYS A 216 -23.29 -19.63 5.90
CA LYS A 216 -24.24 -19.14 6.90
C LYS A 216 -23.77 -19.62 8.27
N ALA A 217 -23.64 -18.70 9.21
CA ALA A 217 -23.39 -19.05 10.61
C ALA A 217 -24.69 -19.56 11.26
N ASN A 218 -24.54 -20.47 12.22
CA ASN A 218 -25.62 -20.96 13.07
C ASN A 218 -25.10 -21.13 14.49
N ASN A 219 -25.32 -20.16 15.38
CA ASN A 219 -24.83 -20.20 16.75
C ASN A 219 -25.75 -19.43 17.70
N PRO A 220 -25.65 -19.66 19.02
CA PRO A 220 -26.54 -19.04 20.03
C PRO A 220 -26.51 -17.51 20.02
N TYR A 221 -25.43 -16.86 19.56
CA TYR A 221 -25.34 -15.39 19.52
C TYR A 221 -26.23 -14.76 18.43
N LEU A 222 -26.80 -15.57 17.53
CA LEU A 222 -27.68 -15.10 16.44
C LEU A 222 -29.15 -15.05 16.87
N PHE A 223 -29.46 -15.36 18.15
CA PHE A 223 -30.79 -15.31 18.78
C PHE A 223 -31.93 -15.84 17.89
N ASP A 224 -32.62 -14.96 17.17
CA ASP A 224 -33.83 -15.28 16.39
C ASP A 224 -33.60 -16.21 15.19
N THR A 225 -32.37 -16.34 14.72
CA THR A 225 -32.03 -17.16 13.54
C THR A 225 -31.26 -18.43 13.90
N TYR A 226 -31.02 -18.66 15.19
CA TYR A 226 -30.32 -19.86 15.66
C TYR A 226 -31.24 -21.09 15.62
N GLU A 227 -30.74 -22.14 15.00
CA GLU A 227 -31.42 -23.45 14.89
C GLU A 227 -30.65 -24.51 15.69
N PRO A 228 -31.07 -24.85 16.93
CA PRO A 228 -30.33 -25.76 17.81
C PRO A 228 -30.21 -27.21 17.28
N THR A 229 -31.01 -27.56 16.27
CA THR A 229 -30.95 -28.90 15.62
C THR A 229 -29.86 -29.02 14.55
N GLU A 230 -29.35 -27.91 14.09
CA GLU A 230 -28.28 -27.85 13.11
C GLU A 230 -26.89 -27.68 13.78
N PRO A 231 -25.79 -28.09 13.13
CA PRO A 231 -24.46 -27.89 13.69
C PRO A 231 -24.17 -26.43 14.03
N THR A 232 -23.60 -26.19 15.23
CA THR A 232 -23.17 -24.86 15.63
C THR A 232 -21.99 -24.43 14.78
N SER A 233 -22.10 -23.25 14.18
CA SER A 233 -21.08 -22.73 13.27
C SER A 233 -20.95 -21.21 13.31
N TYR A 234 -19.76 -20.73 12.99
CA TYR A 234 -19.39 -19.32 13.05
C TYR A 234 -18.78 -18.85 11.73
N LEU A 235 -18.98 -17.57 11.41
CA LEU A 235 -18.22 -16.87 10.40
C LEU A 235 -17.18 -16.00 11.13
N SER A 236 -15.91 -16.36 11.02
CA SER A 236 -14.81 -15.66 11.68
C SER A 236 -13.95 -14.95 10.64
N TYR A 237 -13.84 -13.62 10.73
CA TYR A 237 -12.93 -12.83 9.91
C TYR A 237 -11.70 -12.47 10.72
N LEU A 238 -10.55 -12.96 10.27
CA LEU A 238 -9.25 -12.77 10.91
C LEU A 238 -8.32 -12.02 9.96
N ASP A 239 -7.64 -11.00 10.48
CA ASP A 239 -6.70 -10.16 9.74
C ASP A 239 -5.34 -10.18 10.45
N ALA A 240 -4.27 -10.42 9.71
CA ALA A 240 -2.94 -10.47 10.29
C ALA A 240 -2.43 -9.06 10.62
N ASN A 241 -2.18 -8.79 11.88
CA ASN A 241 -1.60 -7.54 12.33
C ASN A 241 -0.28 -7.25 11.63
N ASN A 242 -0.30 -6.30 10.67
CA ASN A 242 0.88 -5.81 9.97
C ASN A 242 1.73 -6.93 9.32
N LEU A 243 1.11 -7.79 8.50
CA LEU A 243 1.73 -8.94 7.83
C LEU A 243 3.09 -8.62 7.19
N TYR A 244 3.17 -7.54 6.42
CA TYR A 244 4.44 -7.11 5.83
C TYR A 244 5.45 -6.63 6.87
N GLY A 245 5.02 -6.03 7.98
CA GLY A 245 5.90 -5.65 9.09
C GLY A 245 6.52 -6.86 9.76
N TRP A 246 5.74 -7.91 9.99
CA TRP A 246 6.25 -9.20 10.46
C TRP A 246 7.31 -9.76 9.49
N SER A 247 6.99 -9.81 8.19
CA SER A 247 7.91 -10.31 7.16
C SER A 247 9.19 -9.48 7.07
N MET A 248 9.09 -8.16 7.21
CA MET A 248 10.24 -7.24 7.24
C MET A 248 11.09 -7.39 8.49
N SER A 249 10.57 -7.95 9.56
CA SER A 249 11.30 -8.21 10.80
C SER A 249 12.03 -9.56 10.82
N GLN A 250 11.82 -10.39 9.80
CA GLN A 250 12.52 -11.67 9.63
C GLN A 250 13.95 -11.47 9.09
N CYS A 251 14.72 -12.57 9.00
CA CYS A 251 15.99 -12.56 8.28
C CYS A 251 15.76 -12.30 6.80
N LEU A 252 16.36 -11.21 6.30
CA LEU A 252 16.24 -10.75 4.91
C LEU A 252 17.62 -10.67 4.27
N PRO A 253 17.73 -10.92 2.96
CA PRO A 253 18.99 -10.85 2.25
C PRO A 253 19.57 -9.43 2.26
N TYR A 254 20.89 -9.35 2.36
CA TYR A 254 21.61 -8.08 2.24
C TYR A 254 22.73 -8.12 1.19
N GLY A 255 23.19 -9.32 0.77
CA GLY A 255 24.27 -9.43 -0.22
C GLY A 255 24.86 -10.82 -0.35
N HIS A 256 26.03 -10.90 -0.99
CA HIS A 256 26.79 -12.13 -1.25
C HIS A 256 25.99 -13.16 -2.06
N PHE A 257 25.41 -12.72 -3.18
CA PHE A 257 24.60 -13.56 -4.06
C PHE A 257 25.48 -14.49 -4.91
N ASN A 258 25.25 -15.81 -4.80
CA ASN A 258 25.99 -16.82 -5.54
C ASN A 258 25.07 -17.97 -5.97
N TRP A 259 25.25 -18.46 -7.21
CA TRP A 259 24.65 -19.70 -7.62
C TRP A 259 25.33 -20.89 -6.94
N LEU A 260 24.58 -21.86 -6.45
CA LEU A 260 25.13 -23.13 -5.99
C LEU A 260 25.54 -24.00 -7.18
N THR A 261 26.69 -24.67 -7.05
CA THR A 261 27.12 -25.72 -7.96
C THR A 261 26.26 -26.99 -7.81
N GLU A 262 26.34 -27.91 -8.76
CA GLU A 262 25.59 -29.19 -8.68
C GLU A 262 25.96 -29.98 -7.42
N GLU A 263 27.27 -29.99 -7.09
CA GLU A 263 27.74 -30.68 -5.87
C GLU A 263 27.21 -30.08 -4.57
N GLU A 264 27.13 -28.75 -4.50
CA GLU A 264 26.56 -28.05 -3.34
C GLU A 264 25.05 -28.28 -3.22
N LYS A 265 24.32 -28.31 -4.35
CA LYS A 265 22.88 -28.62 -4.37
C LYS A 265 22.58 -30.02 -3.82
N ILE A 266 23.38 -31.03 -4.21
CA ILE A 266 23.21 -32.41 -3.73
C ILE A 266 23.45 -32.53 -2.22
N LYS A 267 24.38 -31.74 -1.68
CA LYS A 267 24.71 -31.74 -0.25
C LYS A 267 23.74 -30.93 0.60
N LEU A 268 22.93 -30.08 -0.03
CA LEU A 268 22.03 -29.17 0.67
C LEU A 268 20.77 -29.89 1.14
N ASP A 269 20.65 -30.09 2.43
CA ASP A 269 19.43 -30.61 3.06
C ASP A 269 18.49 -29.46 3.41
N ILE A 270 17.42 -29.31 2.61
CA ILE A 270 16.45 -28.22 2.75
C ILE A 270 15.77 -28.25 4.11
N THR A 271 15.53 -29.44 4.68
CA THR A 271 14.82 -29.60 5.96
C THR A 271 15.62 -29.08 7.16
N LYS A 272 16.94 -28.99 7.03
CA LYS A 272 17.85 -28.52 8.09
C LYS A 272 18.18 -27.04 8.04
N LEU A 273 17.67 -26.30 7.05
CA LEU A 273 17.91 -24.86 6.95
C LEU A 273 17.19 -24.12 8.07
N LYS A 274 17.93 -23.28 8.78
CA LYS A 274 17.39 -22.51 9.91
C LYS A 274 16.84 -21.17 9.44
N ALA A 275 15.70 -20.76 9.99
CA ALA A 275 15.07 -19.47 9.69
C ALA A 275 15.95 -18.26 10.08
N ASP A 276 16.74 -18.41 11.17
CA ASP A 276 17.67 -17.43 11.74
C ASP A 276 19.13 -17.64 11.31
N GLY A 277 19.38 -18.59 10.39
CA GLY A 277 20.72 -18.85 9.85
C GLY A 277 21.28 -17.65 9.08
N SER A 278 22.61 -17.56 9.01
CA SER A 278 23.31 -16.49 8.27
C SER A 278 23.18 -16.60 6.74
N ASP A 279 22.81 -17.79 6.24
CA ASP A 279 22.63 -18.08 4.82
C ASP A 279 21.15 -18.32 4.52
N GLY A 280 20.66 -17.68 3.46
CA GLY A 280 19.33 -17.91 2.91
C GLY A 280 19.40 -18.38 1.47
N TYR A 281 18.28 -18.90 0.96
CA TYR A 281 18.23 -19.53 -0.35
C TYR A 281 16.91 -19.23 -1.09
N ILE A 282 17.02 -19.06 -2.41
CA ILE A 282 15.88 -19.05 -3.32
C ILE A 282 16.06 -20.21 -4.30
N PHE A 283 15.06 -21.04 -4.40
CA PHE A 283 15.07 -22.25 -5.21
C PHE A 283 14.24 -22.08 -6.47
N GLU A 284 14.68 -22.67 -7.58
CA GLU A 284 13.87 -22.96 -8.76
C GLU A 284 13.65 -24.48 -8.82
N VAL A 285 12.40 -24.92 -8.61
CA VAL A 285 12.05 -26.33 -8.43
C VAL A 285 10.86 -26.74 -9.27
N ASP A 286 10.81 -28.04 -9.63
CA ASP A 286 9.59 -28.69 -10.05
C ASP A 286 8.95 -29.38 -8.84
N LEU A 287 7.67 -29.10 -8.58
CA LEU A 287 6.91 -29.65 -7.46
C LEU A 287 5.78 -30.53 -7.98
N GLU A 288 5.66 -31.72 -7.42
CA GLU A 288 4.47 -32.57 -7.56
C GLU A 288 3.46 -32.15 -6.50
N TYR A 289 2.22 -32.01 -6.92
CA TYR A 289 1.07 -31.81 -6.04
C TYR A 289 0.27 -33.12 -5.96
N PRO A 290 0.53 -34.00 -4.98
CA PRO A 290 -0.13 -35.30 -4.91
C PRO A 290 -1.65 -35.20 -4.86
N SER A 291 -2.34 -36.01 -5.62
CA SER A 291 -3.81 -36.03 -5.67
C SER A 291 -4.46 -36.33 -4.31
N SER A 292 -3.75 -37.06 -3.43
CA SER A 292 -4.19 -37.31 -2.06
C SER A 292 -4.36 -36.03 -1.21
N LEU A 293 -3.68 -34.94 -1.58
CA LEU A 293 -3.78 -33.64 -0.89
C LEU A 293 -4.88 -32.73 -1.46
N HIS A 294 -5.45 -33.06 -2.62
CA HIS A 294 -6.36 -32.15 -3.31
C HIS A 294 -7.60 -31.82 -2.48
N SER A 295 -8.16 -32.80 -1.77
CA SER A 295 -9.33 -32.56 -0.91
C SER A 295 -9.00 -31.63 0.27
N SER A 296 -7.90 -31.91 0.98
CA SER A 296 -7.51 -31.14 2.17
C SER A 296 -6.95 -29.75 1.84
N HIS A 297 -6.43 -29.54 0.62
CA HIS A 297 -5.84 -28.27 0.19
C HIS A 297 -6.74 -27.44 -0.75
N SER A 298 -7.97 -27.92 -1.04
CA SER A 298 -8.89 -27.25 -1.99
C SER A 298 -9.25 -25.83 -1.57
N ASP A 299 -9.30 -25.55 -0.26
CA ASP A 299 -9.71 -24.26 0.28
C ASP A 299 -8.63 -23.19 0.18
N PHE A 300 -7.34 -23.56 0.28
CA PHE A 300 -6.23 -22.62 0.19
C PHE A 300 -4.98 -23.26 -0.41
N PRO A 301 -5.00 -23.60 -1.73
CA PRO A 301 -3.90 -24.30 -2.37
C PRO A 301 -2.55 -23.61 -2.23
N LEU A 302 -1.51 -24.42 -2.01
CA LEU A 302 -0.12 -24.00 -1.90
C LEU A 302 0.46 -23.56 -3.27
N ALA A 303 1.56 -22.84 -3.24
CA ALA A 303 2.35 -22.48 -4.42
C ALA A 303 1.52 -21.80 -5.54
N PRO A 304 0.93 -20.62 -5.32
CA PRO A 304 0.10 -19.93 -6.29
C PRO A 304 0.92 -19.48 -7.51
N GLU A 305 0.32 -19.52 -8.68
CA GLU A 305 0.97 -19.23 -9.96
C GLU A 305 0.31 -18.08 -10.70
N ARG A 306 1.08 -17.35 -11.50
CA ARG A 306 0.52 -16.44 -12.49
C ARG A 306 0.08 -17.22 -13.72
N LYS A 307 -1.21 -17.18 -14.01
CA LYS A 307 -1.81 -17.86 -15.16
C LYS A 307 -2.86 -17.00 -15.87
N HIS A 308 -2.97 -17.21 -17.17
CA HIS A 308 -4.13 -16.76 -17.94
C HIS A 308 -5.29 -17.71 -17.66
N ILE A 309 -6.40 -17.17 -17.16
CA ILE A 309 -7.60 -17.96 -16.90
C ILE A 309 -8.29 -18.23 -18.24
N GLN A 310 -8.49 -19.52 -18.56
CA GLN A 310 -9.26 -19.98 -19.71
C GLN A 310 -10.73 -20.18 -19.31
N VAL A 311 -11.64 -20.12 -20.29
CA VAL A 311 -13.07 -20.30 -20.02
C VAL A 311 -13.36 -21.70 -19.43
N GLU A 312 -12.57 -22.69 -19.80
CA GLU A 312 -12.66 -24.08 -19.30
C GLU A 312 -12.40 -24.16 -17.79
N HIS A 313 -11.59 -23.25 -17.24
CA HIS A 313 -11.29 -23.20 -15.81
C HIS A 313 -12.44 -22.64 -14.97
N LEU A 314 -13.47 -22.06 -15.60
CA LEU A 314 -14.60 -21.46 -14.90
C LEU A 314 -15.65 -22.51 -14.56
N SER A 315 -16.28 -22.38 -13.38
CA SER A 315 -17.48 -23.13 -13.04
C SER A 315 -18.64 -22.79 -14.00
N PRO A 316 -19.66 -23.66 -14.13
CA PRO A 316 -20.86 -23.34 -14.90
C PRO A 316 -21.51 -22.02 -14.50
N TYR A 317 -21.63 -21.76 -13.19
CA TYR A 317 -22.14 -20.50 -12.66
C TYR A 317 -21.29 -19.29 -13.09
N SER A 318 -19.97 -19.38 -13.01
CA SER A 318 -19.08 -18.28 -13.42
C SER A 318 -19.13 -18.02 -14.93
N LYS A 319 -19.36 -19.04 -15.75
CA LYS A 319 -19.58 -18.89 -17.21
C LYS A 319 -20.88 -18.14 -17.51
N GLU A 320 -21.97 -18.54 -16.83
CA GLU A 320 -23.27 -17.86 -16.95
C GLU A 320 -23.18 -16.39 -16.50
N LEU A 321 -22.58 -16.14 -15.35
CA LEU A 321 -22.38 -14.79 -14.82
C LEU A 321 -21.55 -13.92 -15.78
N LEU A 322 -20.46 -14.46 -16.33
CA LEU A 322 -19.64 -13.75 -17.31
C LEU A 322 -20.45 -13.37 -18.56
N GLN A 323 -21.26 -14.29 -19.08
CA GLN A 323 -22.14 -14.06 -20.21
C GLN A 323 -23.16 -12.95 -19.90
N ASN A 324 -23.80 -13.01 -18.73
CA ASN A 324 -24.85 -12.07 -18.34
C ASN A 324 -24.30 -10.64 -18.10
N LEU A 325 -23.12 -10.51 -17.49
CA LEU A 325 -22.52 -9.21 -17.17
C LEU A 325 -21.83 -8.55 -18.37
N THR A 326 -21.21 -9.32 -19.24
CA THR A 326 -20.34 -8.77 -20.29
C THR A 326 -20.86 -8.97 -21.70
N GLY A 327 -21.85 -9.84 -21.91
CA GLY A 327 -22.31 -10.30 -23.24
C GLY A 327 -21.23 -11.06 -24.02
N LYS A 328 -20.11 -11.41 -23.39
CA LYS A 328 -18.95 -12.06 -24.01
C LYS A 328 -18.65 -13.38 -23.34
N GLN A 329 -18.22 -14.34 -24.12
CA GLN A 329 -17.74 -15.65 -23.62
C GLN A 329 -16.21 -15.69 -23.43
N CYS A 330 -15.53 -14.54 -23.53
CA CYS A 330 -14.08 -14.48 -23.42
C CYS A 330 -13.64 -13.68 -22.19
N LEU A 331 -12.65 -14.22 -21.48
CA LEU A 331 -11.96 -13.55 -20.38
C LEU A 331 -10.94 -12.55 -20.90
N THR A 332 -10.54 -11.61 -20.04
CA THR A 332 -9.44 -10.70 -20.32
C THR A 332 -8.13 -11.49 -20.47
N LYS A 333 -7.26 -11.06 -21.39
CA LYS A 333 -5.91 -11.65 -21.58
C LYS A 333 -4.93 -11.22 -20.47
N ILE A 334 -5.41 -10.96 -19.26
CA ILE A 334 -4.59 -10.53 -18.13
C ILE A 334 -4.25 -11.76 -17.29
N GLU A 335 -2.96 -11.94 -17.00
CA GLU A 335 -2.51 -12.92 -16.02
C GLU A 335 -3.02 -12.57 -14.63
N LYS A 336 -3.52 -13.58 -13.92
CA LYS A 336 -3.92 -13.49 -12.51
C LYS A 336 -3.01 -14.38 -11.67
N LEU A 337 -2.80 -14.01 -10.41
CA LEU A 337 -2.22 -14.92 -9.42
C LEU A 337 -3.32 -15.85 -8.94
N VAL A 338 -3.14 -17.14 -9.16
CA VAL A 338 -4.18 -18.15 -8.95
C VAL A 338 -3.63 -19.27 -8.08
N PRO A 339 -4.24 -19.54 -6.92
CA PRO A 339 -4.02 -20.79 -6.20
C PRO A 339 -4.63 -21.95 -6.99
N ASN A 340 -3.90 -23.05 -7.16
CA ASN A 340 -4.34 -24.23 -7.87
C ASN A 340 -3.59 -25.47 -7.40
N LEU A 341 -4.14 -26.66 -7.70
CA LEU A 341 -3.65 -27.98 -7.27
C LEU A 341 -2.81 -28.71 -8.32
N TYR A 342 -2.37 -28.01 -9.38
CA TYR A 342 -1.51 -28.59 -10.40
C TYR A 342 -0.06 -28.72 -9.94
N ASP A 343 0.69 -29.64 -10.56
CA ASP A 343 2.15 -29.68 -10.46
C ASP A 343 2.76 -28.34 -10.89
N LYS A 344 3.90 -28.00 -10.31
CA LYS A 344 4.61 -26.74 -10.60
C LYS A 344 5.90 -27.01 -11.36
N GLU A 345 6.14 -26.25 -12.42
CA GLU A 345 7.36 -26.33 -13.21
C GLU A 345 8.21 -25.05 -13.03
N LYS A 346 9.50 -25.24 -12.75
CA LYS A 346 10.46 -24.14 -12.55
C LYS A 346 9.92 -23.04 -11.63
N TYR A 347 9.30 -23.47 -10.54
CA TYR A 347 8.71 -22.60 -9.53
C TYR A 347 9.79 -21.99 -8.66
N ILE A 348 9.85 -20.66 -8.65
CA ILE A 348 10.85 -19.92 -7.83
C ILE A 348 10.23 -19.61 -6.48
N VAL A 349 10.90 -20.00 -5.40
CA VAL A 349 10.36 -19.96 -4.04
C VAL A 349 11.47 -19.73 -2.99
N HIS A 350 11.13 -18.99 -1.96
CA HIS A 350 11.99 -18.82 -0.77
C HIS A 350 12.07 -20.14 0.01
N TYR A 351 13.25 -20.46 0.55
CA TYR A 351 13.50 -21.76 1.23
C TYR A 351 12.49 -22.06 2.34
N ARG A 352 12.06 -21.09 3.14
CA ARG A 352 11.08 -21.32 4.22
C ARG A 352 9.71 -21.76 3.68
N ASN A 353 9.24 -21.17 2.60
CA ASN A 353 8.02 -21.64 1.93
C ASN A 353 8.20 -23.06 1.36
N LEU A 354 9.36 -23.34 0.77
CA LEU A 354 9.64 -24.66 0.24
C LEU A 354 9.65 -25.73 1.35
N GLN A 355 10.24 -25.41 2.51
CA GLN A 355 10.19 -26.28 3.69
C GLN A 355 8.75 -26.57 4.11
N LEU A 356 7.93 -25.53 4.24
CA LEU A 356 6.52 -25.67 4.62
C LEU A 356 5.73 -26.48 3.57
N TYR A 357 5.98 -26.25 2.28
CA TYR A 357 5.31 -27.02 1.22
C TYR A 357 5.66 -28.51 1.29
N VAL A 358 6.92 -28.85 1.57
CA VAL A 358 7.35 -30.24 1.76
C VAL A 358 6.75 -30.85 3.03
N GLU A 359 6.72 -30.11 4.13
CA GLU A 359 6.07 -30.50 5.39
C GLU A 359 4.59 -30.81 5.18
N LEU A 360 3.90 -29.98 4.39
CA LEU A 360 2.49 -30.14 4.04
C LEU A 360 2.23 -31.17 2.89
N GLY A 361 3.27 -31.88 2.45
CA GLY A 361 3.16 -33.06 1.58
C GLY A 361 3.45 -32.85 0.11
N LEU A 362 3.82 -31.65 -0.36
CA LEU A 362 4.31 -31.48 -1.72
C LEU A 362 5.66 -32.19 -1.89
N LYS A 363 5.91 -32.73 -3.10
CA LYS A 363 7.17 -33.44 -3.38
C LYS A 363 8.03 -32.65 -4.38
N ILE A 364 9.31 -32.51 -4.06
CA ILE A 364 10.29 -31.92 -4.98
C ILE A 364 10.67 -32.98 -6.02
N LYS A 365 10.30 -32.75 -7.28
CA LYS A 365 10.69 -33.61 -8.43
C LYS A 365 12.09 -33.29 -8.91
N LYS A 366 12.44 -31.98 -8.96
CA LYS A 366 13.72 -31.52 -9.46
C LYS A 366 14.08 -30.16 -8.89
N ILE A 367 15.36 -29.99 -8.58
CA ILE A 367 15.96 -28.68 -8.26
C ILE A 367 16.77 -28.23 -9.47
N HIS A 368 16.38 -27.11 -10.09
CA HIS A 368 17.06 -26.55 -11.28
C HIS A 368 18.21 -25.64 -10.86
N ARG A 369 17.90 -24.57 -10.14
CA ARG A 369 18.87 -23.57 -9.69
C ARG A 369 18.61 -23.19 -8.23
N VAL A 370 19.68 -22.83 -7.54
CA VAL A 370 19.60 -22.33 -6.15
C VAL A 370 20.48 -21.09 -6.04
N LEU A 371 19.86 -19.99 -5.67
CA LEU A 371 20.55 -18.73 -5.36
C LEU A 371 20.77 -18.66 -3.84
N LYS A 372 22.01 -18.66 -3.41
CA LYS A 372 22.42 -18.45 -2.02
C LYS A 372 22.71 -16.98 -1.77
N PHE A 373 22.41 -16.49 -0.56
CA PHE A 373 22.69 -15.13 -0.12
C PHE A 373 22.96 -15.08 1.40
N LYS A 374 23.60 -14.02 1.85
CA LYS A 374 23.70 -13.70 3.28
C LYS A 374 22.47 -12.95 3.75
N GLN A 375 21.97 -13.32 4.94
CA GLN A 375 20.77 -12.74 5.55
C GLN A 375 20.95 -12.45 7.03
N CYS A 376 20.21 -11.49 7.55
CA CYS A 376 20.02 -11.20 8.96
C CYS A 376 18.76 -10.33 9.14
N PRO A 377 18.25 -10.14 10.36
CA PRO A 377 17.05 -9.33 10.61
C PRO A 377 17.36 -7.82 10.64
N TRP A 378 18.08 -7.32 9.63
CA TRP A 378 18.60 -5.95 9.58
C TRP A 378 17.51 -4.88 9.57
N LEU A 379 16.34 -5.19 9.02
CA LEU A 379 15.23 -4.25 8.89
C LEU A 379 14.39 -4.16 10.18
N LYS A 380 14.46 -5.18 11.04
CA LYS A 380 13.70 -5.29 12.30
C LYS A 380 13.84 -4.04 13.18
N LYS A 381 15.07 -3.54 13.34
CA LYS A 381 15.35 -2.34 14.16
C LYS A 381 14.54 -1.11 13.73
N TYR A 382 14.34 -0.93 12.42
CA TYR A 382 13.56 0.18 11.87
C TYR A 382 12.05 -0.07 12.05
N ILE A 383 11.59 -1.28 11.79
CA ILE A 383 10.18 -1.65 11.93
C ILE A 383 9.74 -1.54 13.39
N ASP A 384 10.50 -2.09 14.32
CA ASP A 384 10.21 -2.03 15.76
C ASP A 384 10.16 -0.58 16.25
N PHE A 385 11.10 0.27 15.84
CA PHE A 385 11.11 1.69 16.17
C PHE A 385 9.80 2.39 15.76
N ASN A 386 9.39 2.22 14.52
CA ASN A 386 8.15 2.85 14.02
C ASN A 386 6.90 2.24 14.66
N THR A 387 6.90 0.92 14.93
CA THR A 387 5.80 0.23 15.59
C THR A 387 5.63 0.72 17.02
N GLU A 388 6.72 0.89 17.76
CA GLU A 388 6.69 1.44 19.12
C GLU A 388 6.22 2.91 19.13
N LYS A 389 6.75 3.73 18.21
CA LYS A 389 6.28 5.10 18.04
C LYS A 389 4.78 5.16 17.73
N ARG A 390 4.28 4.26 16.87
CA ARG A 390 2.86 4.14 16.54
C ARG A 390 2.01 3.73 17.75
N LYS A 391 2.49 2.80 18.57
CA LYS A 391 1.81 2.38 19.81
C LYS A 391 1.68 3.53 20.80
N ASN A 392 2.73 4.35 20.93
CA ASN A 392 2.81 5.48 21.85
C ASN A 392 2.32 6.81 21.23
N ALA A 393 1.82 6.78 20.00
CA ALA A 393 1.35 7.99 19.31
C ALA A 393 0.14 8.61 20.01
N LYS A 394 0.21 9.93 20.20
CA LYS A 394 -0.80 10.69 20.94
C LYS A 394 -2.03 11.05 20.11
N ASN A 395 -1.95 10.92 18.81
CA ASN A 395 -2.97 11.32 17.85
C ASN A 395 -2.94 10.47 16.59
N GLU A 396 -4.00 10.57 15.79
CA GLU A 396 -4.14 9.81 14.54
C GLU A 396 -3.13 10.24 13.45
N PHE A 397 -2.65 11.49 13.46
CA PHE A 397 -1.63 11.94 12.52
C PHE A 397 -0.33 11.14 12.69
N GLU A 398 0.18 11.05 13.90
CA GLU A 398 1.40 10.28 14.21
C GLU A 398 1.21 8.79 13.92
N LYS A 399 0.06 8.21 14.29
CA LYS A 399 -0.25 6.79 14.00
C LYS A 399 -0.21 6.50 12.51
N CYS A 400 -0.83 7.36 11.69
CA CYS A 400 -0.84 7.21 10.24
C CYS A 400 0.56 7.39 9.65
N LEU A 401 1.33 8.34 10.15
CA LEU A 401 2.71 8.58 9.71
C LEU A 401 3.60 7.35 9.91
N TYR A 402 3.68 6.81 11.13
CA TYR A 402 4.55 5.65 11.41
C TYR A 402 4.09 4.38 10.67
N LYS A 403 2.77 4.20 10.47
CA LYS A 403 2.25 3.13 9.61
C LYS A 403 2.74 3.29 8.17
N LEU A 404 2.67 4.51 7.64
CA LEU A 404 3.11 4.81 6.28
C LEU A 404 4.62 4.63 6.13
N MET A 405 5.41 5.01 7.13
CA MET A 405 6.87 4.85 7.14
C MET A 405 7.27 3.38 7.01
N ASN A 406 6.61 2.45 7.72
CA ASN A 406 6.86 1.03 7.59
C ASN A 406 6.44 0.49 6.22
N ASN A 407 5.20 0.75 5.79
CA ASN A 407 4.66 0.17 4.56
C ASN A 407 5.38 0.67 3.30
N SER A 408 5.93 1.89 3.33
CA SER A 408 6.65 2.50 2.22
C SER A 408 7.93 1.77 1.83
N ILE A 409 8.58 1.07 2.78
CA ILE A 409 9.82 0.32 2.52
C ILE A 409 9.57 -0.80 1.52
N PHE A 410 8.56 -1.64 1.76
CA PHE A 410 8.20 -2.73 0.88
C PHE A 410 7.97 -2.27 -0.56
N GLY A 411 7.11 -1.26 -0.76
CA GLY A 411 6.82 -0.71 -2.08
C GLY A 411 8.07 -0.18 -2.80
N ARG A 412 9.02 0.39 -2.06
CA ARG A 412 10.27 0.91 -2.62
C ARG A 412 11.18 -0.17 -3.15
N THR A 413 11.26 -1.34 -2.50
CA THR A 413 12.10 -2.46 -2.97
C THR A 413 11.63 -3.02 -4.30
N LEU A 414 10.33 -3.00 -4.58
CA LEU A 414 9.71 -3.54 -5.80
C LEU A 414 9.36 -2.48 -6.86
N LEU A 415 9.88 -1.25 -6.72
CA LEU A 415 9.62 -0.19 -7.67
C LEU A 415 10.08 -0.58 -9.09
N ASN A 416 9.12 -0.71 -10.01
CA ASN A 416 9.40 -1.08 -11.40
C ASN A 416 9.89 0.13 -12.20
N THR A 417 11.22 0.26 -12.29
CA THR A 417 11.87 1.37 -13.01
C THR A 417 11.65 1.34 -14.52
N ARG A 418 11.29 0.18 -15.11
CA ARG A 418 10.94 0.07 -16.54
C ARG A 418 9.68 0.86 -16.90
N LYS A 419 8.76 1.02 -15.93
CA LYS A 419 7.50 1.77 -16.11
C LYS A 419 7.66 3.28 -15.99
N HIS A 420 8.82 3.77 -15.57
CA HIS A 420 9.06 5.21 -15.47
C HIS A 420 9.03 5.87 -16.84
N LYS A 421 8.31 6.97 -16.95
CA LYS A 421 8.22 7.76 -18.16
C LYS A 421 9.42 8.70 -18.29
N ASP A 422 9.89 8.91 -19.53
CA ASP A 422 10.84 9.94 -19.87
C ASP A 422 10.09 11.06 -20.59
N VAL A 423 9.88 12.17 -19.89
CA VAL A 423 9.16 13.35 -20.44
C VAL A 423 10.04 14.56 -20.32
N LYS A 424 10.14 15.32 -21.42
CA LYS A 424 10.77 16.64 -21.43
C LYS A 424 9.76 17.72 -21.76
N LEU A 425 9.84 18.82 -21.01
CA LEU A 425 9.08 20.03 -21.32
C LEU A 425 9.90 20.91 -22.29
N CYS A 426 9.30 21.22 -23.41
CA CYS A 426 9.87 22.08 -24.45
C CYS A 426 9.09 23.40 -24.48
N HIS A 427 9.80 24.51 -24.31
CA HIS A 427 9.26 25.87 -24.32
C HIS A 427 9.80 26.71 -25.48
N THR A 428 10.61 26.12 -26.36
CA THR A 428 11.09 26.71 -27.60
C THR A 428 10.90 25.73 -28.75
N GLU A 429 10.70 26.24 -29.97
CA GLU A 429 10.57 25.43 -31.18
C GLU A 429 11.82 24.61 -31.46
N GLU A 430 13.01 25.17 -31.23
CA GLU A 430 14.29 24.47 -31.42
C GLU A 430 14.38 23.22 -30.50
N LYS A 431 14.05 23.38 -29.18
CA LYS A 431 14.04 22.24 -28.25
C LYS A 431 12.99 21.21 -28.66
N LEU A 432 11.82 21.64 -29.12
CA LEU A 432 10.75 20.74 -29.57
C LEU A 432 11.23 19.92 -30.78
N ASN A 433 11.74 20.57 -31.81
CA ASN A 433 12.24 19.91 -33.01
C ASN A 433 13.38 18.93 -32.71
N LYS A 434 14.30 19.30 -31.81
CA LYS A 434 15.40 18.41 -31.35
C LYS A 434 14.87 17.16 -30.61
N GLU A 435 13.87 17.29 -29.76
CA GLU A 435 13.36 16.14 -28.98
C GLU A 435 12.41 15.26 -29.82
N THR A 436 11.62 15.83 -30.75
CA THR A 436 10.73 15.06 -31.63
C THR A 436 11.46 14.34 -32.75
N ALA A 437 12.63 14.84 -33.20
CA ALA A 437 13.48 14.19 -34.20
C ALA A 437 14.21 12.94 -33.66
N LYS A 438 14.22 12.69 -32.35
CA LYS A 438 14.90 11.52 -31.78
C LYS A 438 14.16 10.22 -32.08
N PRO A 439 14.87 9.11 -32.40
CA PRO A 439 14.24 7.79 -32.61
C PRO A 439 13.45 7.29 -31.39
N SER A 440 13.75 7.79 -30.20
CA SER A 440 13.06 7.46 -28.95
C SER A 440 11.72 8.20 -28.77
N TYR A 441 11.37 9.16 -29.65
CA TYR A 441 10.10 9.88 -29.59
C TYR A 441 8.90 8.91 -29.60
N ALA A 442 7.97 9.12 -28.69
CA ALA A 442 6.75 8.31 -28.58
C ALA A 442 5.49 9.13 -28.85
N SER A 443 5.33 10.26 -28.19
CA SER A 443 4.18 11.13 -28.32
C SER A 443 4.44 12.50 -27.71
N CYS A 444 3.56 13.47 -27.95
CA CYS A 444 3.60 14.77 -27.28
C CYS A 444 2.23 15.19 -26.77
N LYS A 445 2.23 16.14 -25.83
CA LYS A 445 1.05 16.87 -25.35
C LYS A 445 1.32 18.35 -25.43
N ILE A 446 0.52 19.07 -26.20
CA ILE A 446 0.58 20.52 -26.30
C ILE A 446 -0.28 21.10 -25.17
N PHE A 447 0.33 21.86 -24.27
CA PHE A 447 -0.39 22.58 -23.20
C PHE A 447 -0.86 23.96 -23.68
N ASN A 448 0.00 24.66 -24.40
CA ASN A 448 -0.28 25.92 -25.07
C ASN A 448 0.82 26.21 -26.11
N GLU A 449 0.76 27.39 -26.76
CA GLU A 449 1.76 27.84 -27.75
C GLU A 449 3.23 27.89 -27.23
N ASN A 450 3.43 27.99 -25.92
CA ASN A 450 4.73 28.15 -25.29
C ASN A 450 5.19 26.92 -24.49
N LEU A 451 4.41 25.81 -24.48
CA LEU A 451 4.77 24.63 -23.69
C LEU A 451 4.22 23.34 -24.30
N VAL A 452 5.15 22.44 -24.62
CA VAL A 452 4.86 21.09 -25.10
C VAL A 452 5.60 20.06 -24.26
N ALA A 453 4.91 19.01 -23.80
CA ALA A 453 5.52 17.85 -23.18
C ALA A 453 5.81 16.79 -24.25
N VAL A 454 7.06 16.38 -24.37
CA VAL A 454 7.52 15.32 -25.28
C VAL A 454 7.80 14.07 -24.47
N GLU A 455 7.03 13.00 -24.69
CA GLU A 455 7.26 11.67 -24.11
C GLU A 455 8.18 10.86 -25.02
N LYS A 456 9.17 10.21 -24.42
CA LYS A 456 10.11 9.35 -25.11
C LYS A 456 10.09 7.94 -24.53
N LYS A 457 10.38 6.94 -25.36
CA LYS A 457 10.66 5.57 -24.92
C LYS A 457 11.98 5.55 -24.16
N ARG A 458 12.00 4.91 -22.99
CA ARG A 458 13.24 4.68 -22.27
C ARG A 458 14.10 3.67 -23.01
N VAL A 459 15.30 4.09 -23.38
CA VAL A 459 16.30 3.21 -24.03
C VAL A 459 17.11 2.46 -22.97
N ASN A 460 17.51 3.16 -21.91
CA ASN A 460 18.30 2.59 -20.82
C ASN A 460 17.50 2.56 -19.53
N VAL A 461 17.46 1.40 -18.88
CA VAL A 461 16.79 1.19 -17.59
C VAL A 461 17.84 0.82 -16.55
N LEU A 462 17.99 1.67 -15.53
CA LEU A 462 18.89 1.40 -14.42
C LEU A 462 18.15 0.55 -13.37
N MET A 463 18.55 -0.72 -13.24
CA MET A 463 17.96 -1.71 -12.35
C MET A 463 18.71 -1.74 -11.02
N LYS A 464 18.51 -0.72 -10.18
CA LYS A 464 19.17 -0.53 -8.88
C LYS A 464 18.28 -0.80 -7.67
N GLN A 465 17.15 -1.45 -7.87
CA GLN A 465 16.24 -1.78 -6.77
C GLN A 465 16.62 -3.14 -6.16
N PRO A 466 16.65 -3.27 -4.83
CA PRO A 466 16.90 -4.54 -4.15
C PRO A 466 15.64 -5.42 -4.19
N ILE A 467 15.23 -5.86 -5.39
CA ILE A 467 14.02 -6.64 -5.61
C ILE A 467 14.00 -7.96 -4.83
N TYR A 468 15.17 -8.49 -4.51
CA TYR A 468 15.33 -9.68 -3.68
C TYR A 468 14.77 -9.50 -2.26
N VAL A 469 14.86 -8.29 -1.69
CA VAL A 469 14.22 -7.98 -0.40
C VAL A 469 12.70 -8.05 -0.52
N GLY A 470 12.14 -7.38 -1.53
CA GLY A 470 10.71 -7.40 -1.76
C GLY A 470 10.16 -8.79 -2.12
N PHE A 471 10.92 -9.60 -2.88
CA PHE A 471 10.61 -10.99 -3.13
C PHE A 471 10.50 -11.78 -1.82
N CYS A 472 11.51 -11.68 -0.94
CA CYS A 472 11.51 -12.40 0.35
C CYS A 472 10.37 -11.94 1.26
N ILE A 473 10.06 -10.64 1.31
CA ILE A 473 8.93 -10.11 2.09
C ILE A 473 7.61 -10.73 1.62
N LEU A 474 7.38 -10.79 0.30
CA LEU A 474 6.16 -11.40 -0.27
C LEU A 474 6.07 -12.90 -0.03
N ASP A 475 7.18 -13.60 -0.08
CA ASP A 475 7.18 -15.05 0.17
C ASP A 475 7.04 -15.36 1.65
N LEU A 476 7.68 -14.61 2.53
CA LEU A 476 7.54 -14.76 3.98
C LEU A 476 6.13 -14.39 4.47
N SER A 477 5.48 -13.41 3.84
CA SER A 477 4.08 -13.11 4.16
C SER A 477 3.15 -14.28 3.81
N LYS A 478 3.37 -14.94 2.67
CA LYS A 478 2.63 -16.17 2.32
C LYS A 478 2.95 -17.32 3.26
N PHE A 479 4.22 -17.45 3.68
CA PHE A 479 4.62 -18.44 4.67
C PHE A 479 3.78 -18.31 5.94
N LEU A 480 3.66 -17.11 6.52
CA LEU A 480 2.87 -16.89 7.74
C LEU A 480 1.40 -17.25 7.54
N MET A 481 0.81 -16.83 6.41
CA MET A 481 -0.59 -17.13 6.12
C MET A 481 -0.84 -18.63 5.95
N TYR A 482 0.05 -19.37 5.25
CA TYR A 482 -0.05 -20.82 5.11
C TYR A 482 0.18 -21.54 6.43
N ASP A 483 1.18 -21.11 7.19
CA ASP A 483 1.50 -21.69 8.51
C ASP A 483 0.31 -21.54 9.47
N PHE A 484 -0.27 -20.35 9.56
CA PHE A 484 -1.47 -20.09 10.35
C PHE A 484 -2.66 -20.95 9.90
N HIS A 485 -2.92 -21.02 8.59
CA HIS A 485 -4.04 -21.80 8.08
C HIS A 485 -3.87 -23.31 8.33
N TYR A 486 -2.72 -23.88 7.96
CA TYR A 486 -2.52 -25.34 8.00
C TYR A 486 -2.10 -25.83 9.38
N ASN A 487 -1.12 -25.18 10.01
CA ASN A 487 -0.52 -25.66 11.24
C ASN A 487 -1.27 -25.19 12.50
N HIS A 488 -2.10 -24.13 12.41
CA HIS A 488 -2.95 -23.69 13.51
C HIS A 488 -4.43 -24.02 13.24
N MET A 489 -5.08 -23.37 12.30
CA MET A 489 -6.53 -23.47 12.11
C MET A 489 -6.98 -24.88 11.66
N LYS A 490 -6.35 -25.45 10.65
CA LYS A 490 -6.66 -26.83 10.20
C LYS A 490 -6.27 -27.88 11.23
N SER A 491 -5.21 -27.65 11.99
CA SER A 491 -4.81 -28.54 13.08
C SER A 491 -5.85 -28.55 14.21
N LEU A 492 -6.48 -27.39 14.49
CA LEU A 492 -7.49 -27.25 15.54
C LEU A 492 -8.86 -27.82 15.13
N TYR A 493 -9.30 -27.53 13.92
CA TYR A 493 -10.69 -27.84 13.50
C TYR A 493 -10.81 -28.97 12.49
N GLY A 494 -9.70 -29.43 11.88
CA GLY A 494 -9.71 -30.51 10.88
C GLY A 494 -10.59 -30.17 9.66
N ASP A 495 -11.55 -31.04 9.37
CA ASP A 495 -12.49 -30.87 8.26
C ASP A 495 -13.69 -29.95 8.60
N LYS A 496 -13.78 -29.48 9.85
CA LYS A 496 -14.83 -28.57 10.32
C LYS A 496 -14.54 -27.10 10.03
N ILE A 497 -13.46 -26.78 9.33
CA ILE A 497 -13.11 -25.42 8.91
C ILE A 497 -13.01 -25.32 7.39
N ARG A 498 -13.54 -24.24 6.84
CA ARG A 498 -13.42 -23.87 5.42
C ARG A 498 -13.02 -22.43 5.26
N VAL A 499 -12.09 -22.14 4.33
CA VAL A 499 -11.81 -20.76 3.90
C VAL A 499 -12.88 -20.32 2.92
N CYS A 500 -13.66 -19.31 3.25
CA CYS A 500 -14.63 -18.74 2.32
C CYS A 500 -13.96 -17.71 1.40
N PHE A 501 -13.07 -16.89 1.98
CA PHE A 501 -12.41 -15.79 1.30
C PHE A 501 -11.05 -15.52 1.93
N SER A 502 -10.09 -15.11 1.13
CA SER A 502 -8.80 -14.59 1.59
C SER A 502 -8.42 -13.37 0.77
N ASP A 503 -7.88 -12.35 1.42
CA ASP A 503 -7.32 -11.17 0.76
C ASP A 503 -5.97 -10.79 1.39
N THR A 504 -4.90 -11.37 0.84
CA THR A 504 -3.51 -11.09 1.19
C THR A 504 -3.14 -11.40 2.64
N ASP A 505 -3.72 -10.71 3.61
CA ASP A 505 -3.43 -10.74 5.05
C ASP A 505 -4.65 -11.13 5.90
N SER A 506 -5.75 -11.51 5.26
CA SER A 506 -6.98 -11.86 5.96
C SER A 506 -7.61 -13.15 5.44
N PHE A 507 -8.36 -13.79 6.35
CA PHE A 507 -9.21 -14.94 6.07
C PHE A 507 -10.63 -14.69 6.58
N LEU A 508 -11.62 -15.08 5.79
CA LEU A 508 -12.97 -15.33 6.25
C LEU A 508 -13.17 -16.85 6.33
N TYR A 509 -13.29 -17.35 7.54
CA TYR A 509 -13.53 -18.76 7.82
C TYR A 509 -15.01 -19.04 8.12
N HIS A 510 -15.46 -20.20 7.70
CA HIS A 510 -16.63 -20.88 8.28
C HIS A 510 -16.11 -22.00 9.15
N VAL A 511 -16.43 -21.97 10.45
CA VAL A 511 -15.94 -22.89 11.46
C VAL A 511 -17.11 -23.55 12.16
N GLU A 512 -17.08 -24.88 12.29
CA GLU A 512 -18.02 -25.65 13.09
C GLU A 512 -17.37 -26.01 14.43
N THR A 513 -17.83 -25.38 15.50
CA THR A 513 -17.38 -25.57 16.87
C THR A 513 -18.49 -25.21 17.84
N GLU A 514 -18.38 -25.60 19.09
CA GLU A 514 -19.34 -25.27 20.15
C GLU A 514 -19.31 -23.76 20.44
N ASP A 515 -18.13 -23.19 20.69
CA ASP A 515 -17.92 -21.75 20.86
C ASP A 515 -16.55 -21.31 20.36
N VAL A 516 -16.52 -20.52 19.29
CA VAL A 516 -15.27 -19.99 18.70
C VAL A 516 -14.55 -19.02 19.64
N TYR A 517 -15.26 -18.35 20.53
CA TYR A 517 -14.64 -17.41 21.47
C TYR A 517 -13.90 -18.15 22.59
N GLU A 518 -14.42 -19.27 23.06
CA GLU A 518 -13.71 -20.15 24.00
C GLU A 518 -12.47 -20.77 23.35
N ASP A 519 -12.57 -21.18 22.08
CA ASP A 519 -11.41 -21.69 21.32
C ASP A 519 -10.32 -20.60 21.19
N MET A 520 -10.72 -19.36 20.86
CA MET A 520 -9.78 -18.23 20.81
C MET A 520 -9.12 -17.94 22.17
N HIS A 521 -9.86 -18.08 23.25
CA HIS A 521 -9.35 -17.87 24.61
C HIS A 521 -8.25 -18.89 24.97
N GLN A 522 -8.37 -20.13 24.53
CA GLN A 522 -7.35 -21.16 24.74
C GLN A 522 -6.03 -20.85 24.04
N TYR A 523 -6.07 -20.09 22.93
CA TYR A 523 -4.90 -19.69 22.12
C TYR A 523 -4.72 -18.19 22.07
N GLN A 524 -5.02 -17.51 23.19
CA GLN A 524 -5.07 -16.03 23.26
C GLN A 524 -3.76 -15.36 22.82
N ASP A 525 -2.62 -16.03 23.00
CA ASP A 525 -1.31 -15.55 22.53
C ASP A 525 -1.19 -15.43 20.99
N MET A 526 -2.08 -16.09 20.24
CA MET A 526 -2.13 -16.02 18.78
C MET A 526 -3.00 -14.87 18.25
N TYR A 527 -3.84 -14.27 19.11
CA TYR A 527 -4.85 -13.29 18.70
C TYR A 527 -4.63 -11.91 19.35
N ASP A 528 -4.93 -10.85 18.61
CA ASP A 528 -5.06 -9.50 19.16
C ASP A 528 -6.55 -9.27 19.50
N THR A 529 -6.87 -9.36 20.76
CA THR A 529 -8.23 -9.21 21.29
C THR A 529 -8.45 -7.87 22.01
N SER A 530 -7.54 -6.91 21.79
CA SER A 530 -7.55 -5.61 22.46
C SER A 530 -8.72 -4.69 22.06
N ASP A 531 -9.41 -5.00 20.97
CA ASP A 531 -10.56 -4.23 20.49
C ASP A 531 -11.91 -4.71 21.09
N TYR A 532 -11.92 -5.84 21.83
CA TYR A 532 -13.10 -6.23 22.60
C TYR A 532 -13.32 -5.26 23.78
N PRO A 533 -14.59 -5.06 24.22
CA PRO A 533 -14.89 -4.27 25.41
C PRO A 533 -14.12 -4.79 26.64
N PRO A 534 -13.67 -3.91 27.56
CA PRO A 534 -12.88 -4.32 28.73
C PRO A 534 -13.56 -5.36 29.64
N GLU A 535 -14.89 -5.42 29.62
CA GLU A 535 -15.70 -6.38 30.36
C GLU A 535 -15.84 -7.74 29.65
N HIS A 536 -15.41 -7.86 28.41
CA HIS A 536 -15.47 -9.10 27.66
C HIS A 536 -14.33 -10.04 28.08
N PHE A 537 -14.62 -11.33 28.29
CA PHE A 537 -13.65 -12.31 28.79
C PHE A 537 -12.44 -12.53 27.88
N LEU A 538 -12.55 -12.20 26.59
CA LEU A 538 -11.44 -12.22 25.64
C LEU A 538 -10.58 -10.96 25.69
N HIS A 539 -11.03 -9.87 26.35
CA HIS A 539 -10.26 -8.61 26.29
C HIS A 539 -8.87 -8.79 26.87
N ASP A 540 -7.86 -8.55 26.03
CA ASP A 540 -6.44 -8.53 26.40
C ASP A 540 -5.69 -7.49 25.56
N ILE A 541 -4.80 -6.78 26.22
CA ILE A 541 -3.96 -5.74 25.60
C ILE A 541 -2.53 -6.21 25.31
N GLU A 542 -2.15 -7.42 25.75
CA GLU A 542 -0.77 -7.92 25.63
C GLU A 542 -0.33 -8.05 24.17
N ASN A 543 -1.23 -8.55 23.31
CA ASN A 543 -0.96 -8.71 21.88
C ASN A 543 -1.38 -7.51 21.03
N LYS A 544 -1.77 -6.41 21.63
CA LYS A 544 -2.26 -5.21 20.92
C LYS A 544 -1.28 -4.76 19.84
N LYS A 545 -1.71 -4.89 18.56
CA LYS A 545 -0.92 -4.50 17.36
C LYS A 545 0.50 -5.05 17.36
N SER A 546 0.68 -6.23 17.95
CA SER A 546 1.94 -6.94 17.92
C SER A 546 2.21 -7.47 16.51
N ASN A 547 3.48 -7.53 16.10
CA ASN A 547 3.92 -8.13 14.84
C ASN A 547 4.20 -9.65 15.05
N ARG A 548 3.32 -10.35 15.73
CA ARG A 548 3.47 -11.80 15.99
C ARG A 548 2.65 -12.61 15.01
#